data_b798cc28e78e0609a1452d169a62b8cf
#
_entry.id   b798cc28e78e0609a1452d169a62b8cf
#
_cell.length_a   1.000
_cell.length_b   1.000
_cell.length_c   1.000
_cell.angle_alpha   90.00
_cell.angle_beta   90.00
_cell.angle_gamma   90.00
#
_symmetry.space_group_name_H-M   'P 1'
#
loop_
_entity.id
_entity.type
_entity.pdbx_description
1 polymer ?
#
loop_
_entity_poly.entity_id
_entity_poly.type
_entity_poly.pdbx_seq_one_letter_code
_entity_poly.pdbx_strand_id
1 'polypeptide(L)'
;PADVIPLVEVVRNDDTSEATVAQVMATLRFAGKRPVLVRQDIPGFIANRIQHALAREAISLLEKGVASAEDIDEVVKWSLGLRLALSGPLEQRDMNGIDVHYAIASYLYKDLENRTEPSDLLKSKVESGQIGAKSGQGFYTWSPERRERVLREKSATLGELAAWLNSKAGDA
;
A
#
# COMPACT_ATOMS: atom_id res chain seq x y z
N PRO A 1 3.33 0.49 10.87
CA PRO A 1 3.98 1.08 12.05
C PRO A 1 5.07 2.05 11.61
N ALA A 2 4.98 3.32 12.06
CA ALA A 2 5.87 4.41 11.60
C ALA A 2 7.33 4.24 12.07
N ASP A 3 7.54 3.43 13.08
CA ASP A 3 8.84 3.02 13.62
C ASP A 3 9.58 2.03 12.71
N VAL A 4 8.85 1.22 11.96
CA VAL A 4 9.39 0.16 11.09
C VAL A 4 9.48 0.62 9.63
N ILE A 5 8.45 1.31 9.12
CA ILE A 5 8.40 1.76 7.73
C ILE A 5 9.30 3.00 7.55
N PRO A 6 10.32 2.94 6.67
CA PRO A 6 11.25 4.05 6.50
C PRO A 6 10.72 5.18 5.63
N LEU A 7 9.65 4.98 4.84
CA LEU A 7 9.09 5.99 3.94
C LEU A 7 8.60 7.22 4.70
N VAL A 8 8.94 8.40 4.18
CA VAL A 8 8.36 9.69 4.58
C VAL A 8 7.97 10.46 3.33
N GLU A 9 6.69 10.75 3.15
CA GLU A 9 6.20 11.64 2.10
C GLU A 9 6.35 13.10 2.57
N VAL A 10 7.26 13.83 1.96
CA VAL A 10 7.50 15.25 2.21
C VAL A 10 6.64 16.06 1.25
N VAL A 11 5.56 16.63 1.75
CA VAL A 11 4.59 17.38 0.94
C VAL A 11 4.98 18.85 0.93
N ARG A 12 5.13 19.42 -0.26
CA ARG A 12 5.34 20.86 -0.43
C ARG A 12 4.04 21.55 -0.83
N ASN A 13 3.93 22.82 -0.48
CA ASN A 13 2.94 23.75 -1.00
C ASN A 13 3.63 24.92 -1.73
N ASP A 14 2.86 25.87 -2.22
CA ASP A 14 3.37 27.02 -2.99
C ASP A 14 4.29 27.94 -2.17
N ASP A 15 4.12 27.97 -0.84
CA ASP A 15 4.94 28.79 0.07
C ASP A 15 6.22 28.07 0.52
N THR A 16 6.42 26.79 0.14
CA THR A 16 7.58 25.99 0.56
C THR A 16 8.78 26.28 -0.34
N SER A 17 9.84 26.87 0.19
CA SER A 17 11.06 27.14 -0.56
C SER A 17 11.83 25.87 -0.92
N GLU A 18 12.57 25.88 -2.02
CA GLU A 18 13.47 24.78 -2.40
C GLU A 18 14.53 24.50 -1.33
N ALA A 19 15.01 25.53 -0.64
CA ALA A 19 15.96 25.39 0.45
C ALA A 19 15.35 24.61 1.63
N THR A 20 14.10 24.89 1.99
CA THR A 20 13.35 24.15 3.02
C THR A 20 13.18 22.69 2.64
N VAL A 21 12.77 22.41 1.39
CA VAL A 21 12.64 21.04 0.88
C VAL A 21 13.98 20.31 0.99
N ALA A 22 15.07 20.92 0.49
CA ALA A 22 16.39 20.30 0.50
C ALA A 22 16.86 19.99 1.93
N GLN A 23 16.66 20.91 2.87
CA GLN A 23 17.02 20.71 4.27
C GLN A 23 16.22 19.57 4.93
N VAL A 24 14.90 19.55 4.76
CA VAL A 24 14.03 18.50 5.32
C VAL A 24 14.40 17.13 4.75
N MET A 25 14.58 17.04 3.42
CA MET A 25 14.97 15.80 2.75
C MET A 25 16.34 15.28 3.25
N ALA A 26 17.33 16.17 3.41
CA ALA A 26 18.64 15.82 3.93
C ALA A 26 18.57 15.34 5.39
N THR A 27 17.82 16.04 6.23
CA THR A 27 17.64 15.68 7.65
C THR A 27 16.99 14.31 7.79
N LEU A 28 15.96 14.01 7.00
CA LEU A 28 15.28 12.71 7.03
C LEU A 28 16.20 11.58 6.55
N ARG A 29 17.00 11.80 5.51
CA ARG A 29 18.01 10.82 5.06
C ARG A 29 19.05 10.57 6.14
N PHE A 30 19.56 11.61 6.78
CA PHE A 30 20.50 11.48 7.89
C PHE A 30 19.90 10.67 9.05
N ALA A 31 18.60 10.81 9.31
CA ALA A 31 17.87 10.01 10.28
C ALA A 31 17.54 8.58 9.83
N GLY A 32 18.08 8.12 8.70
CA GLY A 32 17.85 6.75 8.18
C GLY A 32 16.49 6.55 7.52
N LYS A 33 15.75 7.63 7.22
CA LYS A 33 14.47 7.56 6.52
C LYS A 33 14.66 7.59 5.00
N ARG A 34 13.61 7.19 4.28
CA ARG A 34 13.50 7.24 2.81
C ARG A 34 12.51 8.34 2.41
N PRO A 35 12.90 9.63 2.40
CA PRO A 35 12.00 10.71 2.06
C PRO A 35 11.75 10.76 0.55
N VAL A 36 10.49 10.98 0.18
CA VAL A 36 10.02 11.20 -1.19
C VAL A 36 9.31 12.55 -1.24
N LEU A 37 9.64 13.37 -2.25
CA LEU A 37 8.99 14.66 -2.43
C LEU A 37 7.64 14.50 -3.12
N VAL A 38 6.58 14.93 -2.45
CA VAL A 38 5.23 15.07 -3.01
C VAL A 38 5.05 16.52 -3.43
N ARG A 39 4.98 16.76 -4.74
CA ARG A 39 5.01 18.12 -5.33
C ARG A 39 3.69 18.87 -5.23
N GLN A 40 2.60 18.17 -4.95
CA GLN A 40 1.26 18.74 -4.83
C GLN A 40 0.55 18.10 -3.64
N ASP A 41 -0.09 18.94 -2.83
CA ASP A 41 -0.95 18.48 -1.75
C ASP A 41 -2.26 17.96 -2.34
N ILE A 42 -2.38 16.64 -2.38
CA ILE A 42 -3.59 15.94 -2.86
C ILE A 42 -4.10 14.97 -1.80
N PRO A 43 -5.40 14.74 -1.70
CA PRO A 43 -5.97 13.79 -0.74
C PRO A 43 -5.32 12.40 -0.83
N GLY A 44 -4.76 11.94 0.30
CA GLY A 44 -4.13 10.62 0.42
C GLY A 44 -2.71 10.51 -0.13
N PHE A 45 -2.11 11.58 -0.61
CA PHE A 45 -0.77 11.64 -1.19
C PHE A 45 -0.51 10.49 -2.18
N ILE A 46 0.65 9.83 -2.15
CA ILE A 46 0.99 8.74 -3.08
C ILE A 46 0.63 7.38 -2.48
N ALA A 47 1.16 7.08 -1.29
CA ALA A 47 1.06 5.74 -0.70
C ALA A 47 -0.38 5.34 -0.40
N ASN A 48 -1.16 6.22 0.26
CA ASN A 48 -2.57 5.94 0.54
C ASN A 48 -3.41 5.81 -0.73
N ARG A 49 -3.16 6.61 -1.75
CA ARG A 49 -3.90 6.52 -3.02
C ARG A 49 -3.71 5.17 -3.68
N ILE A 50 -2.46 4.70 -3.80
CA ILE A 50 -2.15 3.38 -4.40
C ILE A 50 -2.74 2.26 -3.55
N GLN A 51 -2.58 2.32 -2.23
CA GLN A 51 -3.11 1.32 -1.30
C GLN A 51 -4.64 1.22 -1.39
N HIS A 52 -5.34 2.36 -1.42
CA HIS A 52 -6.81 2.36 -1.50
C HIS A 52 -7.33 1.96 -2.89
N ALA A 53 -6.61 2.25 -3.97
CA ALA A 53 -6.95 1.74 -5.29
C ALA A 53 -6.87 0.21 -5.34
N LEU A 54 -5.80 -0.38 -4.79
CA LEU A 54 -5.66 -1.83 -4.64
C LEU A 54 -6.78 -2.41 -3.76
N ALA A 55 -7.02 -1.81 -2.61
CA ALA A 55 -8.04 -2.30 -1.68
C ALA A 55 -9.46 -2.21 -2.27
N ARG A 56 -9.77 -1.16 -3.04
CA ARG A 56 -11.06 -1.00 -3.71
C ARG A 56 -11.33 -2.15 -4.68
N GLU A 57 -10.32 -2.53 -5.49
CA GLU A 57 -10.43 -3.67 -6.39
C GLU A 57 -10.55 -4.99 -5.63
N ALA A 58 -9.73 -5.23 -4.60
CA ALA A 58 -9.79 -6.43 -3.78
C ALA A 58 -11.17 -6.63 -3.12
N ILE A 59 -11.76 -5.55 -2.59
CA ILE A 59 -13.11 -5.59 -1.99
C ILE A 59 -14.17 -5.87 -3.05
N SER A 60 -14.06 -5.28 -4.25
CA SER A 60 -14.97 -5.54 -5.37
C SER A 60 -14.93 -7.00 -5.80
N LEU A 61 -13.76 -7.61 -5.89
CA LEU A 61 -13.62 -9.04 -6.20
C LEU A 61 -14.27 -9.93 -5.14
N LEU A 62 -14.14 -9.57 -3.86
CA LEU A 62 -14.81 -10.26 -2.77
C LEU A 62 -16.33 -10.12 -2.84
N GLU A 63 -16.85 -8.90 -3.09
CA GLU A 63 -18.29 -8.64 -3.24
C GLU A 63 -18.91 -9.40 -4.41
N LYS A 64 -18.18 -9.51 -5.51
CA LYS A 64 -18.57 -10.27 -6.71
C LYS A 64 -18.45 -11.79 -6.53
N GLY A 65 -17.92 -12.26 -5.39
CA GLY A 65 -17.72 -13.68 -5.12
C GLY A 65 -16.70 -14.34 -6.02
N VAL A 66 -15.74 -13.57 -6.55
CA VAL A 66 -14.69 -14.11 -7.45
C VAL A 66 -13.76 -15.05 -6.68
N ALA A 67 -13.43 -14.70 -5.43
CA ALA A 67 -12.59 -15.51 -4.55
C ALA A 67 -12.89 -15.17 -3.07
N SER A 68 -12.38 -16.01 -2.14
CA SER A 68 -12.42 -15.74 -0.72
C SER A 68 -11.48 -14.58 -0.34
N ALA A 69 -11.66 -13.99 0.84
CA ALA A 69 -10.74 -12.97 1.34
C ALA A 69 -9.31 -13.52 1.49
N GLU A 70 -9.19 -14.78 1.93
CA GLU A 70 -7.95 -15.51 2.07
C GLU A 70 -7.22 -15.66 0.74
N ASP A 71 -7.93 -16.09 -0.31
CA ASP A 71 -7.35 -16.31 -1.64
C ASP A 71 -6.91 -14.99 -2.29
N ILE A 72 -7.72 -13.92 -2.15
CA ILE A 72 -7.36 -12.59 -2.65
C ILE A 72 -6.08 -12.10 -1.97
N ASP A 73 -5.98 -12.23 -0.65
CA ASP A 73 -4.78 -11.85 0.10
C ASP A 73 -3.55 -12.68 -0.30
N GLU A 74 -3.72 -14.01 -0.52
CA GLU A 74 -2.63 -14.88 -0.97
C GLU A 74 -2.14 -14.49 -2.38
N VAL A 75 -3.05 -14.22 -3.32
CA VAL A 75 -2.69 -13.73 -4.66
C VAL A 75 -1.89 -12.43 -4.56
N VAL A 76 -2.34 -11.46 -3.76
CA VAL A 76 -1.64 -10.17 -3.61
C VAL A 76 -0.26 -10.36 -2.97
N LYS A 77 -0.17 -11.12 -1.87
CA LYS A 77 1.11 -11.35 -1.16
C LYS A 77 2.15 -12.04 -2.04
N TRP A 78 1.77 -13.14 -2.69
CA TRP A 78 2.70 -13.99 -3.43
C TRP A 78 2.95 -13.56 -4.88
N SER A 79 2.24 -12.57 -5.37
CA SER A 79 2.47 -12.00 -6.70
C SER A 79 2.93 -10.54 -6.65
N LEU A 80 2.01 -9.63 -6.40
CA LEU A 80 2.29 -8.19 -6.39
C LEU A 80 3.25 -7.80 -5.26
N GLY A 81 3.00 -8.30 -4.05
CA GLY A 81 3.77 -7.95 -2.86
C GLY A 81 5.26 -8.25 -3.00
N LEU A 82 5.60 -9.44 -3.51
CA LEU A 82 7.00 -9.83 -3.75
C LEU A 82 7.67 -8.94 -4.79
N ARG A 83 6.99 -8.64 -5.90
CA ARG A 83 7.55 -7.82 -6.98
C ARG A 83 7.68 -6.36 -6.57
N LEU A 84 6.67 -5.81 -5.90
CA LEU A 84 6.66 -4.41 -5.49
C LEU A 84 7.66 -4.11 -4.37
N ALA A 85 8.13 -5.12 -3.64
CA ALA A 85 9.24 -4.97 -2.71
C ALA A 85 10.59 -4.73 -3.41
N LEU A 86 10.73 -5.15 -4.68
CA LEU A 86 11.98 -5.08 -5.45
C LEU A 86 11.98 -3.98 -6.50
N SER A 87 10.85 -3.76 -7.15
CA SER A 87 10.71 -2.74 -8.19
C SER A 87 9.35 -2.04 -8.10
N GLY A 88 9.35 -0.74 -8.35
CA GLY A 88 8.13 0.05 -8.32
C GLY A 88 7.18 -0.30 -9.48
N PRO A 89 5.89 0.10 -9.40
CA PRO A 89 4.90 -0.24 -10.41
C PRO A 89 5.21 0.37 -11.79
N LEU A 90 5.84 1.54 -11.85
CA LEU A 90 6.21 2.17 -13.13
C LEU A 90 7.44 1.50 -13.75
N GLU A 91 8.46 1.21 -12.96
CA GLU A 91 9.64 0.46 -13.40
C GLU A 91 9.26 -0.91 -13.97
N GLN A 92 8.33 -1.62 -13.33
CA GLN A 92 7.81 -2.88 -13.88
C GLN A 92 7.12 -2.71 -15.25
N ARG A 93 6.47 -1.57 -15.50
CA ARG A 93 5.86 -1.27 -16.79
C ARG A 93 6.91 -1.07 -17.88
N ASP A 94 7.99 -0.36 -17.57
CA ASP A 94 9.11 -0.17 -18.49
C ASP A 94 9.79 -1.51 -18.80
N MET A 95 10.09 -2.31 -17.79
CA MET A 95 10.75 -3.62 -17.98
C MET A 95 9.94 -4.60 -18.81
N ASN A 96 8.62 -4.58 -18.69
CA ASN A 96 7.73 -5.52 -19.40
C ASN A 96 7.22 -5.01 -20.76
N GLY A 97 7.50 -3.76 -21.08
CA GLY A 97 7.03 -3.09 -22.29
C GLY A 97 5.74 -2.29 -22.06
N ILE A 98 5.80 -0.99 -22.30
CA ILE A 98 4.68 -0.06 -22.17
C ILE A 98 3.56 -0.38 -23.16
N ASP A 99 3.90 -0.85 -24.36
CA ASP A 99 2.96 -1.29 -25.40
C ASP A 99 2.10 -2.48 -24.94
N VAL A 100 2.71 -3.46 -24.27
CA VAL A 100 1.99 -4.61 -23.66
C VAL A 100 1.01 -4.11 -22.61
N HIS A 101 1.47 -3.22 -21.73
CA HIS A 101 0.61 -2.66 -20.68
C HIS A 101 -0.49 -1.76 -21.22
N TYR A 102 -0.25 -1.02 -22.30
CA TYR A 102 -1.29 -0.27 -23.01
C TYR A 102 -2.37 -1.20 -23.57
N ALA A 103 -1.98 -2.29 -24.21
CA ALA A 103 -2.92 -3.27 -24.75
C ALA A 103 -3.78 -3.89 -23.64
N ILE A 104 -3.17 -4.28 -22.51
CA ILE A 104 -3.89 -4.80 -21.34
C ILE A 104 -4.85 -3.74 -20.76
N ALA A 105 -4.38 -2.52 -20.54
CA ALA A 105 -5.19 -1.43 -20.01
C ALA A 105 -6.40 -1.11 -20.89
N SER A 106 -6.25 -1.23 -22.21
CA SER A 106 -7.31 -0.92 -23.19
C SER A 106 -8.58 -1.75 -23.01
N TYR A 107 -8.48 -2.97 -22.51
CA TYR A 107 -9.65 -3.78 -22.19
C TYR A 107 -9.94 -3.86 -20.69
N LEU A 108 -8.90 -4.02 -19.86
CA LEU A 108 -9.06 -4.32 -18.42
C LEU A 108 -9.60 -3.12 -17.63
N TYR A 109 -9.18 -1.87 -17.95
CA TYR A 109 -9.63 -0.69 -17.21
C TYR A 109 -11.14 -0.46 -17.26
N LYS A 110 -11.82 -1.00 -18.25
CA LYS A 110 -13.29 -0.92 -18.38
C LYS A 110 -14.02 -1.82 -17.38
N ASP A 111 -13.33 -2.85 -16.88
CA ASP A 111 -13.88 -3.86 -15.98
C ASP A 111 -13.44 -3.68 -14.53
N LEU A 112 -12.35 -2.93 -14.30
CA LEU A 112 -11.88 -2.63 -12.96
C LEU A 112 -12.88 -1.75 -12.19
N GLU A 113 -12.89 -1.92 -10.87
CA GLU A 113 -13.75 -1.15 -9.97
C GLU A 113 -13.43 0.35 -10.00
N ASN A 114 -14.44 1.17 -10.27
CA ASN A 114 -14.29 2.63 -10.40
C ASN A 114 -15.24 3.44 -9.50
N ARG A 115 -15.90 2.80 -8.52
CA ARG A 115 -16.84 3.49 -7.61
C ARG A 115 -16.13 4.62 -6.84
N THR A 116 -16.88 5.69 -6.60
CA THR A 116 -16.43 6.86 -5.85
C THR A 116 -16.84 6.83 -4.38
N GLU A 117 -17.78 5.97 -4.03
CA GLU A 117 -18.27 5.78 -2.67
C GLU A 117 -17.79 4.46 -2.06
N PRO A 118 -17.72 4.35 -0.72
CA PRO A 118 -17.44 3.09 -0.06
C PRO A 118 -18.41 1.99 -0.46
N SER A 119 -17.95 0.75 -0.53
CA SER A 119 -18.80 -0.38 -0.90
C SER A 119 -19.86 -0.70 0.14
N ASP A 120 -20.97 -1.31 -0.29
CA ASP A 120 -22.05 -1.75 0.59
C ASP A 120 -21.55 -2.79 1.60
N LEU A 121 -20.58 -3.63 1.22
CA LEU A 121 -19.93 -4.56 2.12
C LEU A 121 -19.20 -3.86 3.27
N LEU A 122 -18.43 -2.82 2.97
CA LEU A 122 -17.76 -2.03 4.02
C LEU A 122 -18.77 -1.33 4.93
N LYS A 123 -19.80 -0.73 4.35
CA LYS A 123 -20.87 -0.06 5.08
C LYS A 123 -21.58 -1.02 6.03
N SER A 124 -22.02 -2.16 5.53
CA SER A 124 -22.68 -3.21 6.30
C SER A 124 -21.82 -3.71 7.46
N LYS A 125 -20.51 -3.90 7.23
CA LYS A 125 -19.58 -4.31 8.30
C LYS A 125 -19.46 -3.24 9.40
N VAL A 126 -19.39 -1.98 9.03
CA VAL A 126 -19.34 -0.88 10.01
C VAL A 126 -20.64 -0.82 10.81
N GLU A 127 -21.80 -0.85 10.15
CA GLU A 127 -23.13 -0.79 10.78
C GLU A 127 -23.38 -1.98 11.71
N SER A 128 -22.86 -3.16 11.39
CA SER A 128 -22.95 -4.37 12.24
C SER A 128 -21.86 -4.47 13.31
N GLY A 129 -20.98 -3.47 13.44
CA GLY A 129 -19.90 -3.48 14.42
C GLY A 129 -18.73 -4.43 14.09
N GLN A 130 -18.69 -5.01 12.87
CA GLN A 130 -17.62 -5.89 12.40
C GLN A 130 -16.43 -5.09 11.87
N ILE A 131 -15.78 -4.33 12.75
CA ILE A 131 -14.77 -3.33 12.39
C ILE A 131 -13.32 -3.87 12.46
N GLY A 132 -13.16 -5.16 12.23
CA GLY A 132 -11.86 -5.82 12.12
C GLY A 132 -11.29 -6.33 13.44
N ALA A 133 -9.97 -6.40 13.53
CA ALA A 133 -9.27 -7.00 14.67
C ALA A 133 -9.58 -6.33 16.03
N LYS A 134 -10.00 -5.07 16.04
CA LYS A 134 -10.37 -4.35 17.28
C LYS A 134 -11.73 -4.76 17.85
N SER A 135 -12.62 -5.31 17.02
CA SER A 135 -13.94 -5.83 17.43
C SER A 135 -14.01 -7.35 17.45
N GLY A 136 -12.91 -8.04 17.08
CA GLY A 136 -12.88 -9.49 16.98
C GLY A 136 -13.43 -10.06 15.68
N GLN A 137 -14.10 -9.25 14.86
CA GLN A 137 -14.71 -9.66 13.59
C GLN A 137 -14.56 -8.58 12.52
N GLY A 138 -14.25 -8.98 11.29
CA GLY A 138 -14.14 -8.13 10.11
C GLY A 138 -14.27 -8.98 8.84
N PHE A 139 -13.34 -8.85 7.91
CA PHE A 139 -13.16 -9.85 6.84
C PHE A 139 -12.73 -11.20 7.41
N TYR A 140 -12.05 -11.17 8.55
CA TYR A 140 -11.58 -12.33 9.31
C TYR A 140 -12.14 -12.34 10.73
N THR A 141 -12.10 -13.51 11.36
CA THR A 141 -12.30 -13.65 12.81
C THR A 141 -10.96 -13.47 13.53
N TRP A 142 -10.95 -12.68 14.59
CA TRP A 142 -9.77 -12.28 15.34
C TRP A 142 -9.94 -12.62 16.83
N SER A 143 -9.32 -13.72 17.27
CA SER A 143 -9.14 -13.90 18.72
C SER A 143 -8.04 -12.92 19.24
N PRO A 144 -8.04 -12.60 20.55
CA PRO A 144 -6.97 -11.80 21.15
C PRO A 144 -5.58 -12.36 20.85
N GLU A 145 -5.39 -13.68 20.96
CA GLU A 145 -4.12 -14.37 20.73
C GLU A 145 -3.69 -14.28 19.24
N ARG A 146 -4.64 -14.47 18.31
CA ARG A 146 -4.37 -14.31 16.87
C ARG A 146 -3.95 -12.88 16.56
N ARG A 147 -4.65 -11.90 17.11
CA ARG A 147 -4.35 -10.47 16.92
C ARG A 147 -2.93 -10.14 17.40
N GLU A 148 -2.59 -10.53 18.62
CA GLU A 148 -1.27 -10.28 19.20
C GLU A 148 -0.15 -10.95 18.41
N ARG A 149 -0.32 -12.23 18.06
CA ARG A 149 0.62 -12.96 17.24
C ARG A 149 0.88 -12.27 15.91
N VAL A 150 -0.18 -11.95 15.16
CA VAL A 150 -0.06 -11.31 13.83
C VAL A 150 0.61 -9.95 13.93
N LEU A 151 0.30 -9.13 14.93
CA LEU A 151 0.96 -7.83 15.13
C LEU A 151 2.45 -7.98 15.38
N ARG A 152 2.85 -8.92 16.26
CA ARG A 152 4.25 -9.17 16.58
C ARG A 152 5.03 -9.72 15.39
N GLU A 153 4.53 -10.76 14.73
CA GLU A 153 5.17 -11.40 13.57
C GLU A 153 5.29 -10.42 12.41
N LYS A 154 4.23 -9.68 12.11
CA LYS A 154 4.24 -8.67 11.04
C LYS A 154 5.26 -7.56 11.30
N SER A 155 5.34 -7.06 12.52
CA SER A 155 6.30 -5.98 12.85
C SER A 155 7.75 -6.46 12.72
N ALA A 156 8.05 -7.67 13.23
CA ALA A 156 9.38 -8.28 13.13
C ALA A 156 9.80 -8.50 11.67
N THR A 157 8.95 -9.17 10.89
CA THR A 157 9.23 -9.48 9.48
C THR A 157 9.35 -8.23 8.62
N LEU A 158 8.52 -7.20 8.86
CA LEU A 158 8.67 -5.92 8.16
C LEU A 158 9.99 -5.23 8.48
N GLY A 159 10.47 -5.32 9.73
CA GLY A 159 11.78 -4.79 10.12
C GLY A 159 12.92 -5.49 9.39
N GLU A 160 12.90 -6.81 9.35
CA GLU A 160 13.88 -7.63 8.62
C GLU A 160 13.88 -7.31 7.11
N LEU A 161 12.70 -7.24 6.50
CA LEU A 161 12.54 -6.89 5.08
C LEU A 161 13.05 -5.48 4.78
N ALA A 162 12.72 -4.50 5.62
CA ALA A 162 13.20 -3.13 5.46
C ALA A 162 14.74 -3.04 5.59
N ALA A 163 15.32 -3.75 6.54
CA ALA A 163 16.78 -3.84 6.70
C ALA A 163 17.45 -4.47 5.48
N TRP A 164 16.89 -5.57 4.98
CA TRP A 164 17.39 -6.24 3.78
C TRP A 164 17.32 -5.33 2.54
N LEU A 165 16.17 -4.66 2.30
CA LEU A 165 16.03 -3.70 1.20
C LEU A 165 17.01 -2.54 1.31
N ASN A 166 17.25 -2.03 2.52
CA ASN A 166 18.24 -0.97 2.75
C ASN A 166 19.67 -1.42 2.42
N SER A 167 20.04 -2.67 2.74
CA SER A 167 21.36 -3.20 2.40
C SER A 167 21.60 -3.30 0.89
N LYS A 168 20.55 -3.61 0.11
CA LYS A 168 20.63 -3.67 -1.37
C LYS A 168 20.68 -2.29 -2.02
N ALA A 169 20.04 -1.30 -1.43
CA ALA A 169 20.00 0.06 -1.99
C ALA A 169 21.30 0.87 -1.76
N GLY A 170 22.21 0.38 -0.92
CA GLY A 170 23.54 0.97 -0.72
C GLY A 170 24.57 0.56 -1.77
N ASP A 171 24.26 -0.46 -2.58
CA ASP A 171 25.13 -1.01 -3.62
C ASP A 171 24.80 -0.47 -5.04
N ALA A 172 23.85 0.43 -5.18
CA ALA A 172 23.40 1.07 -6.41
C ALA A 172 23.66 2.58 -6.38
#